data_9897725219a45223ed1c0e073135a6d9
#
_entry.id   9897725219a45223ed1c0e073135a6d9
#
_cell.length_a   1.000
_cell.length_b   1.000
_cell.length_c   1.000
_cell.angle_alpha   90.00
_cell.angle_beta   90.00
_cell.angle_gamma   90.00
#
_symmetry.space_group_name_H-M   'P 1'
#
loop_
_entity.id
_entity.type
_entity.pdbx_description
1 polymer ?
#
loop_
_entity_poly.entity_id
_entity_poly.type
_entity_poly.pdbx_seq_one_letter_code
_entity_poly.pdbx_strand_id
1 'polypeptide(L)'
;PPLFISIINEVHPRSDHDCDGLLDSLAGSGTRLAPGPAAAIGTLIRHRFWRSAASRAASLARTHDQFLAVCKECLNVMSLWDSFPLSLRIGRAVEIRPDEAWQMFEETLTKLYPGGPTDQEIWSRSGGNNEDLDWKGNGVAQWHRCLKQVRSGNGPRPSKLLDTSLRDFGDNPVLQALRDSRALS
;
A
#
# COMPACT_ATOMS: atom_id res chain seq x y z
N PRO A 1 20.28 3.16 29.65
CA PRO A 1 21.31 4.12 29.32
C PRO A 1 20.75 5.34 28.64
N PRO A 2 21.11 6.53 29.14
CA PRO A 2 20.44 7.79 28.82
C PRO A 2 20.82 8.43 27.47
N LEU A 3 21.73 7.85 26.70
CA LEU A 3 22.25 8.42 25.45
C LEU A 3 21.21 8.58 24.33
N PHE A 4 20.16 7.76 24.31
CA PHE A 4 19.16 7.78 23.25
C PHE A 4 18.11 8.90 23.40
N ILE A 5 17.76 9.27 24.62
CA ILE A 5 16.84 10.40 24.86
C ILE A 5 17.54 11.72 24.49
N SER A 6 18.87 11.78 24.67
CA SER A 6 19.68 12.94 24.29
C SER A 6 19.69 13.19 22.78
N ILE A 7 19.82 12.14 21.95
CA ILE A 7 19.89 12.31 20.48
C ILE A 7 18.56 12.83 19.91
N ILE A 8 17.41 12.37 20.41
CA ILE A 8 16.11 12.87 19.95
C ILE A 8 15.87 14.31 20.44
N ASN A 9 16.38 14.67 21.60
CA ASN A 9 16.26 16.05 22.11
C ASN A 9 17.24 17.03 21.44
N GLU A 10 18.37 16.56 20.91
CA GLU A 10 19.38 17.38 20.23
C GLU A 10 19.16 17.46 18.70
N VAL A 11 18.61 16.41 18.08
CA VAL A 11 18.29 16.38 16.65
C VAL A 11 16.78 16.46 16.46
N HIS A 12 16.23 17.66 16.67
CA HIS A 12 14.85 17.92 16.21
C HIS A 12 14.88 18.11 14.68
N PRO A 13 14.37 17.14 13.89
CA PRO A 13 14.25 17.35 12.45
C PRO A 13 13.33 18.55 12.22
N ARG A 14 13.83 19.53 11.47
CA ARG A 14 13.08 20.77 11.17
C ARG A 14 12.28 20.67 9.89
N SER A 15 12.64 19.71 9.03
CA SER A 15 12.02 19.46 7.73
C SER A 15 11.75 17.96 7.52
N ASP A 16 10.93 17.66 6.51
CA ASP A 16 10.67 16.30 6.02
C ASP A 16 11.97 15.59 5.61
N HIS A 17 12.85 16.32 4.91
CA HIS A 17 14.16 15.83 4.48
C HIS A 17 15.12 15.53 5.64
N ASP A 18 15.12 16.36 6.69
CA ASP A 18 15.94 16.09 7.89
C ASP A 18 15.47 14.82 8.59
N CYS A 19 14.17 14.59 8.59
CA CYS A 19 13.58 13.37 9.16
C CYS A 19 13.96 12.12 8.35
N ASP A 20 14.00 12.20 7.03
CA ASP A 20 14.50 11.12 6.17
C ASP A 20 15.96 10.76 6.53
N GLY A 21 16.83 11.77 6.64
CA GLY A 21 18.22 11.59 7.03
C GLY A 21 18.40 10.96 8.43
N LEU A 22 17.53 11.34 9.38
CA LEU A 22 17.51 10.73 10.71
C LEU A 22 17.11 9.25 10.64
N LEU A 23 16.07 8.92 9.88
CA LEU A 23 15.61 7.53 9.71
C LEU A 23 16.68 6.66 9.07
N ASP A 24 17.40 7.19 8.07
CA ASP A 24 18.50 6.50 7.41
C ASP A 24 19.69 6.26 8.34
N SER A 25 20.03 7.27 9.13
CA SER A 25 21.09 7.15 10.15
C SER A 25 20.76 6.10 11.19
N LEU A 26 19.51 6.04 11.64
CA LEU A 26 19.04 5.02 12.60
C LEU A 26 19.07 3.62 11.99
N ALA A 27 18.71 3.48 10.71
CA ALA A 27 18.77 2.19 10.01
C ALA A 27 20.22 1.72 9.81
N GLY A 28 21.12 2.63 9.43
CA GLY A 28 22.53 2.34 9.17
C GLY A 28 23.37 2.09 10.43
N SER A 29 22.95 2.63 11.58
CA SER A 29 23.71 2.52 12.85
C SER A 29 23.66 1.13 13.48
N GLY A 30 22.79 0.23 13.00
CA GLY A 30 22.53 -1.06 13.63
C GLY A 30 21.92 -0.96 15.05
N THR A 31 21.63 0.24 15.49
CA THR A 31 21.09 0.50 16.83
C THR A 31 19.60 0.22 16.86
N ARG A 32 19.18 -0.61 17.80
CA ARG A 32 17.76 -0.96 17.96
C ARG A 32 16.96 0.22 18.53
N LEU A 33 16.02 0.73 17.74
CA LEU A 33 15.13 1.81 18.13
C LEU A 33 14.11 1.31 19.16
N ALA A 34 14.11 1.89 20.36
CA ALA A 34 13.15 1.53 21.39
C ALA A 34 11.73 2.01 21.02
N PRO A 35 10.65 1.31 21.47
CA PRO A 35 9.27 1.62 21.08
C PRO A 35 8.83 3.07 21.38
N GLY A 36 9.24 3.64 22.51
CA GLY A 36 8.89 5.02 22.88
C GLY A 36 9.45 6.07 21.91
N PRO A 37 10.77 6.11 21.68
CA PRO A 37 11.37 6.97 20.66
C PRO A 37 10.81 6.73 19.25
N ALA A 38 10.56 5.48 18.86
CA ALA A 38 9.93 5.17 17.59
C ALA A 38 8.54 5.80 17.45
N ALA A 39 7.70 5.67 18.47
CA ALA A 39 6.37 6.28 18.48
C ALA A 39 6.45 7.82 18.46
N ALA A 40 7.42 8.42 19.14
CA ALA A 40 7.62 9.87 19.13
C ALA A 40 7.98 10.39 17.73
N ILE A 41 8.86 9.70 16.99
CA ILE A 41 9.19 10.03 15.59
C ILE A 41 7.93 9.91 14.71
N GLY A 42 7.18 8.82 14.82
CA GLY A 42 5.95 8.62 14.04
C GLY A 42 4.89 9.69 14.34
N THR A 43 4.75 10.08 15.60
CA THR A 43 3.86 11.16 16.03
C THR A 43 4.28 12.49 15.43
N LEU A 44 5.58 12.80 15.41
CA LEU A 44 6.11 14.02 14.79
C LEU A 44 5.81 14.05 13.28
N ILE A 45 6.10 12.95 12.57
CA ILE A 45 5.81 12.79 11.15
C ILE A 45 4.31 13.06 10.89
N ARG A 46 3.43 12.48 11.70
CA ARG A 46 1.99 12.68 11.60
C ARG A 46 1.57 14.13 11.80
N HIS A 47 2.05 14.78 12.85
CA HIS A 47 1.67 16.17 13.17
C HIS A 47 2.17 17.18 12.15
N ARG A 48 3.30 16.91 11.52
CA ARG A 48 3.90 17.77 10.49
C ARG A 48 3.46 17.42 9.07
N PHE A 49 2.68 16.34 8.88
CA PHE A 49 2.28 15.83 7.57
C PHE A 49 3.46 15.56 6.62
N TRP A 50 4.56 15.07 7.16
CA TRP A 50 5.78 14.76 6.41
C TRP A 50 5.63 13.45 5.64
N ARG A 51 5.22 13.56 4.37
CA ARG A 51 4.92 12.41 3.51
C ARG A 51 6.16 11.65 3.07
N SER A 52 7.27 12.35 2.81
CA SER A 52 8.53 11.70 2.42
C SER A 52 9.04 10.84 3.57
N ALA A 53 9.14 11.40 4.78
CA ALA A 53 9.55 10.66 5.97
C ALA A 53 8.61 9.49 6.29
N ALA A 54 7.31 9.64 6.08
CA ALA A 54 6.35 8.54 6.23
C ALA A 54 6.62 7.40 5.23
N SER A 55 6.81 7.71 3.95
CA SER A 55 7.17 6.72 2.92
C SER A 55 8.54 6.10 3.17
N ARG A 56 9.50 6.89 3.67
CA ARG A 56 10.82 6.37 4.05
C ARG A 56 10.74 5.38 5.20
N ALA A 57 9.99 5.73 6.26
CA ALA A 57 9.72 4.82 7.38
C ALA A 57 9.07 3.51 6.91
N ALA A 58 8.11 3.60 5.98
CA ALA A 58 7.47 2.45 5.37
C ALA A 58 8.47 1.55 4.62
N SER A 59 9.35 2.14 3.85
CA SER A 59 10.41 1.42 3.13
C SER A 59 11.35 0.69 4.10
N LEU A 60 11.79 1.36 5.15
CA LEU A 60 12.67 0.79 6.18
C LEU A 60 11.97 -0.30 7.00
N ALA A 61 10.67 -0.17 7.25
CA ALA A 61 9.91 -1.18 7.97
C ALA A 61 9.77 -2.51 7.21
N ARG A 62 10.02 -2.54 5.90
CA ARG A 62 10.04 -3.79 5.12
C ARG A 62 11.21 -4.69 5.50
N THR A 63 12.34 -4.10 5.88
CA THR A 63 13.60 -4.81 6.20
C THR A 63 13.95 -4.75 7.69
N HIS A 64 13.41 -3.79 8.45
CA HIS A 64 13.73 -3.55 9.85
C HIS A 64 12.45 -3.37 10.67
N ASP A 65 12.06 -4.39 11.42
CA ASP A 65 10.82 -4.40 12.23
C ASP A 65 10.72 -3.25 13.26
N GLN A 66 11.87 -2.71 13.70
CA GLN A 66 11.90 -1.59 14.63
C GLN A 66 11.19 -0.32 14.11
N PHE A 67 11.07 -0.15 12.78
CA PHE A 67 10.35 0.97 12.19
C PHE A 67 8.83 0.75 12.11
N LEU A 68 8.32 -0.45 12.42
CA LEU A 68 6.87 -0.68 12.49
C LEU A 68 6.19 0.20 13.54
N ALA A 69 6.88 0.50 14.65
CA ALA A 69 6.35 1.39 15.68
C ALA A 69 6.26 2.86 15.18
N VAL A 70 7.21 3.30 14.36
CA VAL A 70 7.14 4.61 13.67
C VAL A 70 5.92 4.63 12.74
N CYS A 71 5.81 3.62 11.88
CA CYS A 71 4.73 3.52 10.91
C CYS A 71 3.35 3.48 11.55
N LYS A 72 3.19 2.77 12.68
CA LYS A 72 1.94 2.69 13.43
C LYS A 72 1.35 4.06 13.77
N GLU A 73 2.20 5.03 14.08
CA GLU A 73 1.76 6.37 14.47
C GLU A 73 1.49 7.29 13.27
N CYS A 74 2.08 7.03 12.10
CA CYS A 74 1.96 7.89 10.92
C CYS A 74 1.28 7.23 9.71
N LEU A 75 0.56 6.12 9.88
CA LEU A 75 -0.14 5.41 8.80
C LEU A 75 -1.03 6.31 7.95
N ASN A 76 -1.75 7.24 8.58
CA ASN A 76 -2.68 8.15 7.92
C ASN A 76 -2.02 9.29 7.12
N VAL A 77 -0.70 9.43 7.23
CA VAL A 77 0.10 10.39 6.43
C VAL A 77 0.75 9.69 5.23
N MET A 78 0.87 8.37 5.28
CA MET A 78 1.42 7.54 4.21
C MET A 78 0.49 7.49 3.00
N SER A 79 1.09 7.23 1.84
CA SER A 79 0.30 6.80 0.68
C SER A 79 -0.40 5.48 1.00
N LEU A 80 -1.54 5.20 0.34
CA LEU A 80 -2.24 3.92 0.50
C LEU A 80 -1.34 2.73 0.16
N TRP A 81 -0.47 2.87 -0.83
CA TRP A 81 0.49 1.85 -1.25
C TRP A 81 1.50 1.48 -0.17
N ASP A 82 1.89 2.46 0.66
CA ASP A 82 2.83 2.24 1.75
C ASP A 82 2.12 1.81 3.04
N SER A 83 0.98 2.44 3.36
CA SER A 83 0.25 2.18 4.61
C SER A 83 -0.38 0.80 4.64
N PHE A 84 -0.78 0.30 3.49
CA PHE A 84 -1.60 -0.88 3.38
C PHE A 84 -0.88 -2.20 3.73
N PRO A 85 0.30 -2.55 3.14
CA PRO A 85 1.05 -3.72 3.56
C PRO A 85 1.49 -3.65 5.03
N LEU A 86 1.71 -2.44 5.52
CA LEU A 86 2.13 -2.19 6.90
C LEU A 86 0.99 -2.37 7.90
N SER A 87 -0.23 -1.95 7.54
CA SER A 87 -1.39 -2.11 8.40
C SER A 87 -1.68 -3.58 8.72
N LEU A 88 -1.50 -4.46 7.73
CA LEU A 88 -1.61 -5.91 7.93
C LEU A 88 -0.57 -6.43 8.94
N ARG A 89 0.69 -5.97 8.83
CA ARG A 89 1.76 -6.36 9.76
C ARG A 89 1.57 -5.79 11.16
N ILE A 90 0.94 -4.63 11.29
CA ILE A 90 0.67 -3.95 12.55
C ILE A 90 -0.64 -4.45 13.20
N GLY A 91 -1.47 -5.22 12.44
CA GLY A 91 -2.77 -5.72 12.90
C GLY A 91 -3.81 -4.59 13.04
N ARG A 92 -3.64 -3.49 12.31
CA ARG A 92 -4.58 -2.36 12.32
C ARG A 92 -5.33 -2.35 10.99
N ALA A 93 -6.66 -2.47 11.04
CA ALA A 93 -7.48 -2.29 9.86
C ALA A 93 -7.35 -0.85 9.34
N VAL A 94 -6.91 -0.68 8.11
CA VAL A 94 -7.04 0.59 7.40
C VAL A 94 -8.41 0.56 6.74
N GLU A 95 -9.25 1.51 7.08
CA GLU A 95 -10.53 1.69 6.41
C GLU A 95 -10.26 2.24 5.02
N ILE A 96 -10.41 1.38 4.00
CA ILE A 96 -10.21 1.76 2.60
C ILE A 96 -11.54 2.27 2.07
N ARG A 97 -11.56 3.50 1.55
CA ARG A 97 -12.74 4.00 0.85
C ARG A 97 -12.96 3.23 -0.44
N PRO A 98 -14.21 2.99 -0.85
CA PRO A 98 -14.51 2.21 -2.06
C PRO A 98 -13.78 2.72 -3.32
N ASP A 99 -13.71 4.05 -3.52
CA ASP A 99 -13.02 4.62 -4.68
C ASP A 99 -11.51 4.36 -4.67
N GLU A 100 -10.89 4.41 -3.49
CA GLU A 100 -9.47 4.09 -3.30
C GLU A 100 -9.20 2.60 -3.57
N ALA A 101 -10.10 1.72 -3.11
CA ALA A 101 -10.02 0.29 -3.38
C ALA A 101 -10.06 -0.01 -4.89
N TRP A 102 -10.94 0.66 -5.64
CA TRP A 102 -11.03 0.50 -7.07
C TRP A 102 -9.78 1.00 -7.80
N GLN A 103 -9.22 2.13 -7.39
CA GLN A 103 -7.97 2.64 -7.95
C GLN A 103 -6.81 1.66 -7.68
N MET A 104 -6.69 1.17 -6.44
CA MET A 104 -5.66 0.20 -6.07
C MET A 104 -5.81 -1.10 -6.87
N PHE A 105 -7.04 -1.55 -7.09
CA PHE A 105 -7.31 -2.76 -7.84
C PHE A 105 -6.90 -2.58 -9.31
N GLU A 106 -7.29 -1.46 -9.95
CA GLU A 106 -6.92 -1.12 -11.33
C GLU A 106 -5.40 -1.08 -11.52
N GLU A 107 -4.69 -0.35 -10.66
CA GLU A 107 -3.23 -0.25 -10.74
C GLU A 107 -2.54 -1.60 -10.51
N THR A 108 -3.10 -2.43 -9.61
CA THR A 108 -2.54 -3.76 -9.33
C THR A 108 -2.74 -4.68 -10.53
N LEU A 109 -3.96 -4.74 -11.09
CA LEU A 109 -4.24 -5.56 -12.27
C LEU A 109 -3.40 -5.12 -13.48
N THR A 110 -3.22 -3.82 -13.68
CA THR A 110 -2.37 -3.28 -14.76
C THR A 110 -0.91 -3.73 -14.64
N LYS A 111 -0.39 -3.84 -13.43
CA LYS A 111 0.99 -4.32 -13.18
C LYS A 111 1.11 -5.83 -13.33
N LEU A 112 0.12 -6.57 -12.86
CA LEU A 112 0.14 -8.03 -12.87
C LEU A 112 -0.20 -8.63 -14.24
N TYR A 113 -1.05 -7.93 -15.00
CA TYR A 113 -1.52 -8.35 -16.32
C TYR A 113 -1.34 -7.19 -17.32
N PRO A 114 -0.08 -6.90 -17.71
CA PRO A 114 0.25 -5.77 -18.59
C PRO A 114 -0.33 -5.88 -19.99
N GLY A 115 -0.64 -7.09 -20.46
CA GLY A 115 -1.33 -7.35 -21.71
C GLY A 115 -2.83 -6.99 -21.69
N GLY A 116 -3.37 -6.61 -20.54
CA GLY A 116 -4.78 -6.26 -20.38
C GLY A 116 -5.65 -7.42 -19.89
N PRO A 117 -6.99 -7.29 -19.95
CA PRO A 117 -7.93 -8.28 -19.43
C PRO A 117 -7.88 -9.68 -20.04
N THR A 118 -7.24 -9.81 -21.20
CA THR A 118 -7.01 -11.10 -21.88
C THR A 118 -5.75 -11.81 -21.46
N ASP A 119 -4.85 -11.06 -20.81
CA ASP A 119 -3.63 -11.64 -20.31
C ASP A 119 -3.97 -12.80 -19.37
N GLN A 120 -3.36 -13.97 -19.62
CA GLN A 120 -3.63 -15.22 -18.91
C GLN A 120 -5.14 -15.58 -18.82
N GLU A 121 -5.97 -15.07 -19.74
CA GLU A 121 -7.41 -15.31 -19.79
C GLU A 121 -8.16 -14.87 -18.50
N ILE A 122 -7.59 -13.91 -17.75
CA ILE A 122 -8.12 -13.51 -16.44
C ILE A 122 -9.59 -13.07 -16.51
N TRP A 123 -9.98 -12.38 -17.59
CA TRP A 123 -11.35 -11.91 -17.78
C TRP A 123 -12.35 -13.05 -17.89
N SER A 124 -12.11 -13.97 -18.85
CA SER A 124 -12.98 -15.13 -19.07
C SER A 124 -13.01 -16.09 -17.88
N ARG A 125 -11.85 -16.33 -17.25
CA ARG A 125 -11.73 -17.15 -16.02
C ARG A 125 -12.51 -16.55 -14.84
N SER A 126 -12.70 -15.24 -14.84
CA SER A 126 -13.51 -14.53 -13.84
C SER A 126 -15.00 -14.49 -14.19
N GLY A 127 -15.39 -15.05 -15.32
CA GLY A 127 -16.78 -15.11 -15.79
C GLY A 127 -17.20 -13.91 -16.65
N GLY A 128 -16.24 -13.16 -17.17
CA GLY A 128 -16.49 -12.13 -18.19
C GLY A 128 -16.59 -12.74 -19.59
N ASN A 129 -17.34 -12.10 -20.48
CA ASN A 129 -17.37 -12.45 -21.89
C ASN A 129 -16.36 -11.61 -22.65
N ASN A 130 -15.47 -12.25 -23.42
CA ASN A 130 -14.46 -11.57 -24.23
C ASN A 130 -15.05 -10.74 -25.37
N GLU A 131 -16.27 -11.05 -25.81
CA GLU A 131 -16.96 -10.26 -26.83
C GLU A 131 -17.36 -8.88 -26.36
N ASP A 132 -17.48 -8.68 -25.04
CA ASP A 132 -17.84 -7.40 -24.43
C ASP A 132 -16.62 -6.48 -24.25
N LEU A 133 -15.41 -6.96 -24.59
CA LEU A 133 -14.17 -6.23 -24.40
C LEU A 133 -13.89 -5.26 -25.58
N ASP A 134 -13.66 -3.99 -25.26
CA ASP A 134 -13.10 -3.03 -26.22
C ASP A 134 -11.58 -3.19 -26.28
N TRP A 135 -11.10 -3.80 -27.36
CA TRP A 135 -9.68 -4.11 -27.62
C TRP A 135 -8.82 -2.91 -27.98
N LYS A 136 -9.37 -1.71 -28.03
CA LYS A 136 -8.62 -0.51 -28.42
C LYS A 136 -7.64 -0.09 -27.32
N GLY A 137 -6.44 0.30 -27.73
CA GLY A 137 -5.41 0.82 -26.84
C GLY A 137 -4.55 -0.26 -26.19
N ASN A 138 -3.67 0.18 -25.29
CA ASN A 138 -2.79 -0.70 -24.51
C ASN A 138 -3.53 -1.36 -23.33
N GLY A 139 -2.86 -2.29 -22.64
CA GLY A 139 -3.44 -3.03 -21.53
C GLY A 139 -3.97 -2.13 -20.41
N VAL A 140 -3.31 -1.00 -20.11
CA VAL A 140 -3.77 0.00 -19.12
C VAL A 140 -5.14 0.56 -19.52
N ALA A 141 -5.27 1.02 -20.75
CA ALA A 141 -6.51 1.60 -21.25
C ALA A 141 -7.65 0.55 -21.33
N GLN A 142 -7.31 -0.69 -21.62
CA GLN A 142 -8.26 -1.80 -21.60
C GLN A 142 -8.73 -2.09 -20.18
N TRP A 143 -7.84 -2.18 -19.19
CA TRP A 143 -8.19 -2.36 -17.79
C TRP A 143 -9.10 -1.26 -17.26
N HIS A 144 -8.77 0.00 -17.56
CA HIS A 144 -9.61 1.13 -17.16
C HIS A 144 -11.06 0.98 -17.65
N ARG A 145 -11.26 0.65 -18.92
CA ARG A 145 -12.61 0.47 -19.50
C ARG A 145 -13.33 -0.74 -18.91
N CYS A 146 -12.64 -1.86 -18.78
CA CYS A 146 -13.21 -3.08 -18.22
C CYS A 146 -13.66 -2.89 -16.78
N LEU A 147 -12.84 -2.28 -15.94
CA LEU A 147 -13.20 -2.02 -14.54
C LEU A 147 -14.33 -0.99 -14.43
N LYS A 148 -14.42 -0.04 -15.35
CA LYS A 148 -15.59 0.85 -15.43
C LYS A 148 -16.88 0.07 -15.73
N GLN A 149 -16.83 -0.92 -16.62
CA GLN A 149 -17.96 -1.81 -16.89
C GLN A 149 -18.32 -2.65 -15.66
N VAL A 150 -17.33 -3.24 -15.00
CA VAL A 150 -17.52 -4.01 -13.75
C VAL A 150 -18.20 -3.17 -12.67
N ARG A 151 -17.77 -1.91 -12.47
CA ARG A 151 -18.38 -0.96 -11.54
C ARG A 151 -19.84 -0.63 -11.90
N SER A 152 -20.18 -0.67 -13.18
CA SER A 152 -21.56 -0.46 -13.68
C SER A 152 -22.42 -1.74 -13.65
N GLY A 153 -21.91 -2.84 -13.11
CA GLY A 153 -22.61 -4.13 -13.07
C GLY A 153 -22.53 -4.93 -14.37
N ASN A 154 -21.75 -4.49 -15.35
CA ASN A 154 -21.53 -5.18 -16.62
C ASN A 154 -20.18 -5.90 -16.59
N GLY A 155 -20.19 -7.23 -16.68
CA GLY A 155 -18.98 -8.05 -16.66
C GLY A 155 -18.88 -8.96 -15.43
N PRO A 156 -17.70 -9.48 -15.11
CA PRO A 156 -17.51 -10.37 -13.98
C PRO A 156 -17.75 -9.63 -12.65
N ARG A 157 -18.19 -10.36 -11.63
CA ARG A 157 -18.30 -9.78 -10.28
C ARG A 157 -16.91 -9.37 -9.78
N PRO A 158 -16.77 -8.19 -9.13
CA PRO A 158 -15.45 -7.71 -8.61
C PRO A 158 -14.76 -8.74 -7.72
N SER A 159 -15.52 -9.38 -6.82
CA SER A 159 -14.99 -10.43 -5.94
C SER A 159 -14.43 -11.62 -6.72
N LYS A 160 -15.07 -12.02 -7.83
CA LYS A 160 -14.62 -13.15 -8.63
C LYS A 160 -13.37 -12.83 -9.43
N LEU A 161 -13.25 -11.59 -9.94
CA LEU A 161 -12.04 -11.09 -10.58
C LEU A 161 -10.87 -11.03 -9.58
N LEU A 162 -11.13 -10.54 -8.38
CA LEU A 162 -10.17 -10.49 -7.28
C LEU A 162 -9.71 -11.90 -6.85
N ASP A 163 -10.64 -12.83 -6.67
CA ASP A 163 -10.33 -14.22 -6.29
C ASP A 163 -9.50 -14.94 -7.37
N THR A 164 -9.79 -14.67 -8.65
CA THR A 164 -9.04 -15.24 -9.76
C THR A 164 -7.62 -14.67 -9.79
N SER A 165 -7.48 -13.36 -9.58
CA SER A 165 -6.15 -12.71 -9.47
C SER A 165 -5.34 -13.26 -8.28
N LEU A 166 -6.00 -13.54 -7.15
CA LEU A 166 -5.37 -14.16 -5.98
C LEU A 166 -4.94 -15.61 -6.19
N ARG A 167 -5.59 -16.35 -7.09
CA ARG A 167 -5.11 -17.70 -7.47
C ARG A 167 -3.81 -17.63 -8.24
N ASP A 168 -3.66 -16.61 -9.09
CA ASP A 168 -2.45 -16.43 -9.89
C ASP A 168 -1.32 -15.79 -9.07
N PHE A 169 -1.64 -14.88 -8.16
CA PHE A 169 -0.70 -14.09 -7.37
C PHE A 169 -1.07 -14.09 -5.88
N GLY A 170 -1.10 -15.28 -5.28
CA GLY A 170 -1.56 -15.50 -3.90
C GLY A 170 -0.82 -14.71 -2.84
N ASP A 171 0.46 -14.43 -3.07
CA ASP A 171 1.31 -13.67 -2.14
C ASP A 171 1.25 -12.14 -2.35
N ASN A 172 0.40 -11.67 -3.28
CA ASN A 172 0.30 -10.23 -3.50
C ASN A 172 -0.44 -9.56 -2.34
N PRO A 173 0.24 -8.70 -1.55
CA PRO A 173 -0.34 -8.12 -0.32
C PRO A 173 -1.50 -7.17 -0.61
N VAL A 174 -1.51 -6.52 -1.77
CA VAL A 174 -2.60 -5.59 -2.14
C VAL A 174 -3.88 -6.35 -2.44
N LEU A 175 -3.79 -7.45 -3.22
CA LEU A 175 -4.95 -8.28 -3.52
C LEU A 175 -5.54 -8.94 -2.25
N GLN A 176 -4.67 -9.46 -1.36
CA GLN A 176 -5.11 -10.05 -0.09
C GLN A 176 -5.93 -9.06 0.72
N ALA A 177 -5.48 -7.89 0.81
CA ALA A 177 -6.10 -6.89 1.64
C ALA A 177 -7.33 -6.23 0.99
N LEU A 178 -7.39 -6.10 -0.32
CA LEU A 178 -8.63 -5.76 -1.02
C LEU A 178 -9.72 -6.80 -0.72
N ARG A 179 -9.34 -8.08 -0.66
CA ARG A 179 -10.26 -9.16 -0.26
C ARG A 179 -10.72 -9.00 1.18
N ASP A 180 -9.77 -8.77 2.11
CA ASP A 180 -10.04 -8.71 3.55
C ASP A 180 -10.85 -7.45 3.93
N SER A 181 -10.66 -6.34 3.20
CA SER A 181 -11.41 -5.10 3.40
C SER A 181 -12.86 -5.16 2.92
N ARG A 182 -13.18 -6.09 2.02
CA ARG A 182 -14.49 -6.18 1.32
C ARG A 182 -14.91 -4.89 0.61
N ALA A 183 -13.97 -4.00 0.32
CA ALA A 183 -14.26 -2.68 -0.26
C ALA A 183 -14.70 -2.73 -1.74
N LEU A 184 -14.55 -3.89 -2.41
CA LEU A 184 -14.97 -4.16 -3.79
C LEU A 184 -16.29 -4.96 -3.87
N SER A 185 -16.95 -5.20 -2.74
CA SER A 185 -18.21 -5.96 -2.71
C SER A 185 -19.42 -5.09 -3.01
#